data_2ff53352b73af4b98e90abe32e10c5d3
#
_entry.id   2ff53352b73af4b98e90abe32e10c5d3
#
_cell.length_a   1.000
_cell.length_b   1.000
_cell.length_c   1.000
_cell.angle_alpha   90.00
_cell.angle_beta   90.00
_cell.angle_gamma   90.00
#
_symmetry.space_group_name_H-M   'P 1'
#
loop_
_entity.id
_entity.type
_entity.pdbx_description
1 polymer ?
#
loop_
_entity_poly.entity_id
_entity_poly.type
_entity_poly.pdbx_seq_one_letter_code
_entity_poly.pdbx_strand_id
1 'polypeptide(L)'
;MSGQLTVPAAVGYSCEGHEQAPFVATFYTDTKPASVVLTNGDDQVIAFSTRSASGARYSTAGVEFWEHQGEATVNWYGTGLQCRSIPVQVESQPTD
;
A
#
# COMPACT_ATOMS: atom_id res chain seq x y z
N MET A 1 16.91 14.86 -18.34
CA MET A 1 16.95 14.53 -17.90
C MET A 1 16.44 14.03 -17.43
N SER A 2 16.20 14.00 -17.39
CA SER A 2 15.95 13.62 -16.98
C SER A 2 15.53 12.97 -16.34
N GLY A 3 15.48 12.91 -16.01
CA GLY A 3 15.37 12.28 -15.10
C GLY A 3 14.34 11.54 -14.80
N GLN A 4 14.21 10.81 -14.98
CA GLN A 4 13.26 10.16 -14.82
C GLN A 4 13.34 9.37 -13.77
N LEU A 5 13.47 9.68 -12.69
CA LEU A 5 13.42 8.92 -11.66
C LEU A 5 12.13 8.42 -11.49
N THR A 6 11.88 7.19 -11.43
CA THR A 6 10.64 6.60 -11.15
C THR A 6 10.47 6.60 -9.69
N VAL A 7 9.66 7.41 -9.18
CA VAL A 7 9.42 7.49 -7.76
C VAL A 7 8.30 6.54 -7.40
N PRO A 8 8.49 5.63 -6.47
CA PRO A 8 7.42 4.72 -6.08
C PRO A 8 6.23 5.49 -5.51
N ALA A 9 5.04 5.02 -5.78
CA ALA A 9 3.84 5.66 -5.29
C ALA A 9 3.50 5.14 -3.91
N ALA A 10 3.43 6.02 -2.92
CA ALA A 10 3.08 5.63 -1.57
C ALA A 10 1.67 6.10 -1.27
N VAL A 11 0.85 5.21 -0.76
CA VAL A 11 -0.54 5.50 -0.44
C VAL A 11 -0.78 5.20 1.02
N GLY A 12 -1.31 6.16 1.74
CA GLY A 12 -1.67 5.95 3.13
C GLY A 12 -3.07 5.42 3.25
N TYR A 13 -3.30 4.56 4.22
CA TYR A 13 -4.61 3.98 4.47
C TYR A 13 -4.97 4.12 5.95
N SER A 14 -6.24 4.34 6.19
CA SER A 14 -6.78 4.30 7.53
C SER A 14 -7.54 3.01 7.68
N CYS A 15 -7.19 2.19 8.65
CA CYS A 15 -7.81 0.88 8.83
C CYS A 15 -8.71 0.90 10.05
N GLU A 16 -9.87 0.28 9.93
CA GLU A 16 -10.84 0.28 11.00
C GLU A 16 -10.26 -0.35 12.24
N GLY A 17 -10.41 0.34 13.36
CA GLY A 17 -9.86 -0.15 14.62
C GLY A 17 -8.39 0.11 14.80
N HIS A 18 -7.73 0.66 13.81
CA HIS A 18 -6.30 0.90 13.88
C HIS A 18 -5.94 2.27 13.32
N GLU A 19 -6.81 3.23 13.52
CA GLU A 19 -6.61 4.53 12.90
C GLU A 19 -5.39 5.27 13.44
N GLN A 20 -4.91 4.88 14.60
CA GLN A 20 -3.78 5.55 15.15
C GLN A 20 -2.47 5.06 14.59
N ALA A 21 -2.47 3.96 13.89
CA ALA A 21 -1.26 3.39 13.32
C ALA A 21 -1.42 3.38 11.82
N PRO A 22 -0.97 4.40 11.14
CA PRO A 22 -1.19 4.47 9.70
C PRO A 22 -0.60 3.28 8.97
N PHE A 23 -1.30 2.82 7.98
CA PHE A 23 -0.86 1.71 7.16
C PHE A 23 -0.46 2.33 5.82
N VAL A 24 0.72 2.06 5.35
CA VAL A 24 1.21 2.66 4.12
C VAL A 24 1.61 1.58 3.14
N ALA A 25 1.17 1.72 1.91
CA ALA A 25 1.56 0.81 0.85
C ALA A 25 2.40 1.59 -0.16
N THR A 26 3.61 1.15 -0.40
CA THR A 26 4.48 1.79 -1.37
C THR A 26 4.63 0.85 -2.55
N PHE A 27 4.13 1.26 -3.71
CA PHE A 27 4.01 0.39 -4.86
C PHE A 27 5.21 0.52 -5.78
N TYR A 28 5.78 -0.60 -6.17
CA TYR A 28 6.88 -0.65 -7.12
C TYR A 28 6.39 -1.41 -8.34
N THR A 29 5.97 -0.68 -9.35
CA THR A 29 5.35 -1.30 -10.50
C THR A 29 6.34 -1.60 -11.60
N ASP A 30 7.58 -1.18 -11.45
CA ASP A 30 8.58 -1.47 -12.47
C ASP A 30 9.37 -2.74 -12.17
N THR A 31 8.99 -3.49 -11.16
CA THR A 31 9.60 -4.79 -10.90
C THR A 31 8.74 -5.87 -11.50
N LYS A 32 9.27 -7.08 -11.64
CA LYS A 32 8.55 -8.22 -12.19
C LYS A 32 8.74 -9.43 -11.32
N PRO A 33 7.71 -9.80 -10.60
CA PRO A 33 6.39 -9.18 -10.58
C PRO A 33 6.43 -7.84 -9.85
N ALA A 34 5.42 -7.05 -10.05
CA ALA A 34 5.28 -5.81 -9.29
C ALA A 34 5.20 -6.15 -7.81
N SER A 35 5.63 -5.25 -6.98
CA SER A 35 5.66 -5.50 -5.56
C SER A 35 5.16 -4.28 -4.80
N VAL A 36 4.86 -4.49 -3.53
CA VAL A 36 4.44 -3.41 -2.66
C VAL A 36 5.12 -3.61 -1.33
N VAL A 37 5.59 -2.52 -0.75
CA VAL A 37 6.11 -2.57 0.61
C VAL A 37 4.98 -2.07 1.51
N LEU A 38 4.56 -2.93 2.42
CA LEU A 38 3.47 -2.61 3.34
C LEU A 38 4.07 -2.27 4.69
N THR A 39 3.75 -1.09 5.18
CA THR A 39 4.28 -0.63 6.45
C THR A 39 3.13 -0.51 7.44
N ASN A 40 3.22 -1.20 8.54
CA ASN A 40 2.20 -1.18 9.57
C ASN A 40 2.91 -0.87 10.87
N GLY A 41 2.92 0.41 11.24
CA GLY A 41 3.68 0.82 12.40
C GLY A 41 5.15 0.61 12.17
N ASP A 42 5.78 -0.21 13.00
CA ASP A 42 7.19 -0.49 12.87
C ASP A 42 7.49 -1.69 11.99
N ASP A 43 6.47 -2.37 11.51
CA ASP A 43 6.67 -3.58 10.74
C ASP A 43 6.58 -3.29 9.26
N GLN A 44 7.44 -3.93 8.49
CA GLN A 44 7.41 -3.80 7.04
C GLN A 44 7.46 -5.17 6.40
N VAL A 45 6.69 -5.34 5.33
CA VAL A 45 6.64 -6.60 4.62
C VAL A 45 6.61 -6.26 3.14
N ILE A 46 7.28 -7.06 2.32
CA ILE A 46 7.24 -6.91 0.89
C ILE A 46 6.33 -8.00 0.33
N ALA A 47 5.30 -7.61 -0.38
CA ALA A 47 4.37 -8.53 -1.00
C ALA A 47 4.46 -8.39 -2.51
N PHE A 48 4.08 -9.45 -3.23
CA PHE A 48 4.25 -9.48 -4.66
C PHE A 48 2.91 -9.63 -5.36
N SER A 49 2.80 -9.02 -6.51
CA SER A 49 1.58 -9.03 -7.29
C SER A 49 1.15 -10.44 -7.64
N THR A 50 -0.14 -10.72 -7.48
CA THR A 50 -0.69 -12.00 -7.88
C THR A 50 -1.91 -11.74 -8.75
N ARG A 51 -2.44 -12.79 -9.37
CA ARG A 51 -3.60 -12.64 -10.20
C ARG A 51 -4.80 -12.27 -9.42
N SER A 52 -5.63 -11.41 -9.96
CA SER A 52 -6.85 -10.98 -9.33
C SER A 52 -7.88 -10.70 -10.40
N ALA A 53 -9.13 -11.03 -10.13
CA ALA A 53 -10.21 -10.75 -11.06
C ALA A 53 -10.49 -9.26 -11.14
N SER A 54 -10.28 -8.53 -10.08
CA SER A 54 -10.47 -7.10 -10.09
C SER A 54 -9.55 -6.49 -9.05
N GLY A 55 -9.18 -5.27 -9.25
CA GLY A 55 -8.29 -4.58 -8.35
C GLY A 55 -6.87 -5.12 -8.43
N ALA A 56 -6.08 -4.79 -7.47
CA ALA A 56 -4.69 -5.20 -7.41
C ALA A 56 -4.47 -6.01 -6.15
N ARG A 57 -3.89 -7.19 -6.31
CA ARG A 57 -3.71 -8.09 -5.20
C ARG A 57 -2.25 -8.43 -5.05
N TYR A 58 -1.76 -8.35 -3.85
CA TYR A 58 -0.36 -8.65 -3.54
C TYR A 58 -0.33 -9.60 -2.35
N SER A 59 0.58 -10.52 -2.35
CA SER A 59 0.65 -11.47 -1.25
C SER A 59 2.08 -11.87 -0.95
N THR A 60 2.30 -12.28 0.27
CA THR A 60 3.51 -12.93 0.70
C THR A 60 3.12 -13.80 1.89
N ALA A 61 4.06 -14.51 2.46
CA ALA A 61 3.72 -15.45 3.53
C ALA A 61 3.02 -14.74 4.67
N GLY A 62 1.80 -15.12 4.93
CA GLY A 62 1.03 -14.59 6.06
C GLY A 62 0.36 -13.25 5.83
N VAL A 63 0.58 -12.61 4.67
CA VAL A 63 0.05 -11.28 4.44
C VAL A 63 -0.57 -11.21 3.05
N GLU A 64 -1.78 -10.64 2.97
CA GLU A 64 -2.40 -10.38 1.71
C GLU A 64 -2.89 -8.96 1.69
N PHE A 65 -2.74 -8.28 0.59
CA PHE A 65 -3.18 -6.90 0.44
C PHE A 65 -3.95 -6.84 -0.89
N TRP A 66 -5.21 -6.48 -0.82
CA TRP A 66 -6.07 -6.43 -1.99
C TRP A 66 -6.65 -5.03 -2.07
N GLU A 67 -6.22 -4.28 -3.06
CA GLU A 67 -6.66 -2.91 -3.23
C GLU A 67 -7.70 -2.85 -4.31
N HIS A 68 -8.78 -2.14 -4.09
CA HIS A 68 -9.86 -2.05 -5.03
C HIS A 68 -10.59 -0.73 -4.82
N GLN A 69 -10.44 0.17 -5.78
CA GLN A 69 -11.21 1.42 -5.77
C GLN A 69 -11.02 2.26 -4.51
N GLY A 70 -9.79 2.38 -4.08
CA GLY A 70 -9.50 3.22 -2.91
C GLY A 70 -9.68 2.53 -1.58
N GLU A 71 -10.11 1.28 -1.60
CA GLU A 71 -10.23 0.50 -0.38
C GLU A 71 -9.26 -0.65 -0.42
N ALA A 72 -8.84 -1.12 0.71
CA ALA A 72 -7.92 -2.24 0.78
C ALA A 72 -8.38 -3.20 1.86
N THR A 73 -8.39 -4.47 1.52
CA THR A 73 -8.62 -5.52 2.49
C THR A 73 -7.27 -6.14 2.75
N VAL A 74 -6.87 -6.18 3.98
CA VAL A 74 -5.55 -6.67 4.34
C VAL A 74 -5.69 -7.81 5.32
N ASN A 75 -4.97 -8.89 5.07
CA ASN A 75 -4.85 -9.94 6.03
C ASN A 75 -3.42 -9.86 6.55
N TRP A 76 -3.27 -9.46 7.79
CA TRP A 76 -1.95 -9.22 8.38
C TRP A 76 -1.71 -10.30 9.40
N TYR A 77 -1.08 -11.39 8.96
CA TYR A 77 -0.75 -12.53 9.82
C TYR A 77 -1.99 -13.04 10.56
N GLY A 78 -3.10 -13.16 9.82
CA GLY A 78 -4.33 -13.69 10.40
C GLY A 78 -5.30 -12.63 10.91
N THR A 79 -4.89 -11.38 10.94
CA THR A 79 -5.78 -10.31 11.38
C THR A 79 -6.32 -9.60 10.15
N GLY A 80 -7.64 -9.60 10.01
CA GLY A 80 -8.27 -8.94 8.89
C GLY A 80 -8.42 -7.46 9.14
N LEU A 81 -8.02 -6.64 8.19
CA LEU A 81 -8.13 -5.20 8.30
C LEU A 81 -8.90 -4.67 7.11
N GLN A 82 -9.83 -3.78 7.36
CA GLN A 82 -10.56 -3.09 6.30
C GLN A 82 -10.05 -1.66 6.30
N CYS A 83 -9.46 -1.25 5.21
CA CYS A 83 -8.76 0.03 5.13
C CYS A 83 -9.29 0.86 3.99
N ARG A 84 -9.14 2.15 4.10
CA ARG A 84 -9.56 3.07 3.06
C ARG A 84 -8.41 4.03 2.81
N SER A 85 -8.12 4.32 1.57
CA SER A 85 -7.05 5.25 1.25
C SER A 85 -7.43 6.62 1.74
N ILE A 86 -6.44 7.33 2.26
CA ILE A 86 -6.66 8.68 2.72
C ILE A 86 -5.86 9.61 1.82
N PRO A 87 -6.38 10.77 1.57
CA PRO A 87 -5.69 11.70 0.72
C PRO A 87 -4.37 12.07 1.35
N VAL A 88 -3.33 12.00 0.56
CA VAL A 88 -2.11 12.33 1.05
C VAL A 88 -2.02 13.78 1.10
N GLN A 89 -1.79 14.38 2.14
CA GLN A 89 -1.73 15.63 2.26
C GLN A 89 -0.45 16.06 2.03
N VAL A 90 -0.08 16.31 1.01
CA VAL A 90 1.14 16.64 0.73
C VAL A 90 1.39 17.87 1.16
N GLU A 91 1.61 18.17 1.99
CA GLU A 91 1.84 19.26 2.44
C GLU A 91 2.84 19.81 1.99
N SER A 92 3.24 19.87 1.48
CA SER A 92 4.21 20.36 1.08
C SER A 92 4.02 21.19 0.22
N GLN A 93 3.68 21.66 -0.05
CA GLN A 93 3.60 22.25 -0.75
C GLN A 93 3.63 23.22 -0.75
N PRO A 94 4.15 23.76 -0.80
CA PRO A 94 4.19 24.78 -0.75
C PRO A 94 4.05 25.48 -1.58
N THR A 95 3.93 25.96 -1.91
CA THR A 95 3.87 26.54 -2.48
C THR A 95 3.81 27.32 -2.59
N ASP A 96 3.99 27.81 -2.61
CA ASP A 96 4.04 28.43 -2.83
C ASP A 96 4.06 28.73 -3.10
#